data_fba47db7175fb8b73876d3e036d53804
#
_entry.id   fba47db7175fb8b73876d3e036d53804
#
_cell.length_a   1.000
_cell.length_b   1.000
_cell.length_c   1.000
_cell.angle_alpha   90.00
_cell.angle_beta   90.00
_cell.angle_gamma   90.00
#
_symmetry.space_group_name_H-M   'P 1'
#
loop_
_entity.id
_entity.type
_entity.pdbx_description
1 polymer ?
#
loop_
_entity_poly.entity_id
_entity_poly.type
_entity_poly.pdbx_seq_one_letter_code
_entity_poly.pdbx_strand_id
1 'polypeptide(L)'
;LDSVLLDRKSIAMSDNHTLQIEEILDLLPHRYPFLLVDRVLDFEEGKFLRAVKNVSFNEPFFQGHFPGKPIFPGVLILEAMAQATGILAFKSVGKLEPGELYYFAAIDGARFKRPVLPGDQMVLEVEFIKERRGVARFKGVAKVDGEIACEAEMMCARRREV
;
A
#
# COMPACT_ATOMS: atom_id res chain seq x y z
N LEU A 1 5.83 -24.73 24.64
CA LEU A 1 5.26 -24.56 23.27
C LEU A 1 3.88 -23.91 23.30
N ASP A 2 3.10 -24.11 24.40
CA ASP A 2 1.72 -23.59 24.49
C ASP A 2 1.64 -22.08 24.84
N SER A 3 2.67 -21.50 25.44
CA SER A 3 2.68 -20.07 25.83
C SER A 3 2.82 -19.11 24.64
N VAL A 4 3.48 -19.56 23.55
CA VAL A 4 3.69 -18.72 22.35
C VAL A 4 2.42 -18.64 21.49
N LEU A 5 1.55 -19.65 21.56
CA LEU A 5 0.28 -19.68 20.83
C LEU A 5 -0.82 -18.84 21.49
N LEU A 6 -0.75 -18.67 22.82
CA LEU A 6 -1.71 -17.85 23.58
C LEU A 6 -1.50 -16.34 23.33
N ASP A 7 -0.25 -15.90 23.15
CA ASP A 7 0.07 -14.50 22.87
C ASP A 7 -0.42 -14.03 21.49
N ARG A 8 -0.44 -14.94 20.49
CA ARG A 8 -0.96 -14.59 19.16
C ARG A 8 -2.47 -14.42 19.12
N LYS A 9 -3.22 -15.11 19.96
CA LYS A 9 -4.68 -14.98 20.07
C LYS A 9 -5.11 -13.73 20.80
N SER A 10 -4.33 -13.24 21.77
CA SER A 10 -4.65 -12.02 22.50
C SER A 10 -4.36 -10.74 21.70
N ILE A 11 -3.41 -10.79 20.74
CA ILE A 11 -3.09 -9.67 19.85
C ILE A 11 -4.15 -9.51 18.75
N ALA A 12 -4.87 -10.58 18.40
CA ALA A 12 -5.86 -10.57 17.31
C ALA A 12 -7.24 -10.01 17.71
N MET A 13 -7.49 -9.66 18.97
CA MET A 13 -8.84 -9.39 19.45
C MET A 13 -9.18 -7.93 19.76
N SER A 14 -8.31 -6.94 19.51
CA SER A 14 -8.62 -5.60 20.03
C SER A 14 -8.38 -4.40 19.12
N ASP A 15 -8.06 -4.57 17.84
CA ASP A 15 -7.76 -3.39 17.03
C ASP A 15 -8.56 -3.34 15.72
N ASN A 16 -9.67 -2.58 15.71
CA ASN A 16 -10.49 -2.31 14.52
C ASN A 16 -9.77 -1.45 13.47
N HIS A 17 -8.49 -1.06 13.73
CA HIS A 17 -7.70 -0.16 12.90
C HIS A 17 -6.51 -0.83 12.21
N THR A 18 -6.37 -2.14 12.35
CA THR A 18 -5.34 -2.94 11.66
C THR A 18 -5.97 -3.91 10.70
N LEU A 19 -5.28 -4.22 9.59
CA LEU A 19 -5.70 -5.25 8.65
C LEU A 19 -4.55 -6.22 8.40
N GLN A 20 -4.86 -7.51 8.48
CA GLN A 20 -3.93 -8.59 8.13
C GLN A 20 -4.02 -8.90 6.64
N ILE A 21 -3.12 -9.75 6.15
CA ILE A 21 -3.01 -10.02 4.71
C ILE A 21 -4.32 -10.60 4.12
N GLU A 22 -5.03 -11.43 4.87
CA GLU A 22 -6.29 -12.03 4.38
C GLU A 22 -7.34 -10.94 4.11
N GLU A 23 -7.41 -9.94 4.97
CA GLU A 23 -8.34 -8.81 4.80
C GLU A 23 -7.90 -7.92 3.64
N ILE A 24 -6.59 -7.73 3.44
CA ILE A 24 -6.04 -6.98 2.30
C ILE A 24 -6.38 -7.70 0.98
N LEU A 25 -6.20 -9.02 0.94
CA LEU A 25 -6.55 -9.84 -0.23
C LEU A 25 -8.03 -9.79 -0.58
N ASP A 26 -8.89 -9.61 0.42
CA ASP A 26 -10.33 -9.45 0.22
C ASP A 26 -10.70 -8.08 -0.38
N LEU A 27 -9.89 -7.07 -0.13
CA LEU A 27 -10.13 -5.70 -0.61
C LEU A 27 -9.46 -5.43 -1.96
N LEU A 28 -8.18 -5.79 -2.11
CA LEU A 28 -7.40 -5.51 -3.33
C LEU A 28 -7.49 -6.66 -4.32
N PRO A 29 -7.65 -6.36 -5.63
CA PRO A 29 -7.61 -7.40 -6.67
C PRO A 29 -6.19 -7.89 -6.99
N HIS A 30 -5.18 -7.14 -6.60
CA HIS A 30 -3.77 -7.42 -6.88
C HIS A 30 -3.33 -8.76 -6.27
N ARG A 31 -2.47 -9.48 -6.98
CA ARG A 31 -1.87 -10.76 -6.53
C ARG A 31 -0.40 -10.78 -6.88
N TYR A 32 0.31 -11.82 -6.44
CA TYR A 32 1.71 -12.03 -6.78
C TYR A 32 1.93 -11.90 -8.31
N PRO A 33 2.96 -11.18 -8.78
CA PRO A 33 3.99 -10.49 -8.00
C PRO A 33 3.68 -9.01 -7.71
N PHE A 34 2.45 -8.56 -7.91
CA PHE A 34 2.07 -7.15 -7.94
C PHE A 34 1.28 -6.67 -6.69
N LEU A 35 1.07 -7.53 -5.72
CA LEU A 35 0.54 -7.10 -4.42
C LEU A 35 1.69 -6.55 -3.57
N LEU A 36 1.62 -5.26 -3.23
CA LEU A 36 2.72 -4.52 -2.59
C LEU A 36 2.36 -3.96 -1.21
N VAL A 37 1.37 -4.51 -0.54
CA VAL A 37 1.00 -4.16 0.84
C VAL A 37 0.88 -5.44 1.65
N ASP A 38 1.64 -5.53 2.74
CA ASP A 38 1.71 -6.73 3.58
C ASP A 38 0.82 -6.65 4.82
N ARG A 39 0.62 -5.46 5.36
CA ARG A 39 -0.21 -5.22 6.55
C ARG A 39 -0.64 -3.76 6.61
N VAL A 40 -1.84 -3.51 7.12
CA VAL A 40 -2.26 -2.16 7.54
C VAL A 40 -2.03 -2.03 9.03
N LEU A 41 -1.28 -0.99 9.42
CA LEU A 41 -0.90 -0.73 10.81
C LEU A 41 -1.94 0.12 11.53
N ASP A 42 -2.56 1.05 10.81
CA ASP A 42 -3.56 1.97 11.36
C ASP A 42 -4.32 2.64 10.22
N PHE A 43 -5.59 2.97 10.42
CA PHE A 43 -6.36 3.76 9.47
C PHE A 43 -7.58 4.39 10.15
N GLU A 44 -8.04 5.49 9.54
CA GLU A 44 -9.33 6.10 9.84
C GLU A 44 -10.07 6.31 8.52
N GLU A 45 -11.27 5.74 8.41
CA GLU A 45 -12.08 5.83 7.21
C GLU A 45 -12.28 7.29 6.77
N GLY A 46 -12.10 7.55 5.48
CA GLY A 46 -12.23 8.88 4.90
C GLY A 46 -11.09 9.85 5.23
N LYS A 47 -10.04 9.43 5.94
CA LYS A 47 -8.95 10.31 6.37
C LYS A 47 -7.57 9.82 5.98
N PHE A 48 -7.09 8.74 6.61
CA PHE A 48 -5.72 8.27 6.40
C PHE A 48 -5.60 6.76 6.53
N LEU A 49 -4.49 6.24 6.04
CA LEU A 49 -4.09 4.86 6.25
C LEU A 49 -2.57 4.78 6.30
N ARG A 50 -2.06 3.97 7.22
CA ARG A 50 -0.66 3.63 7.36
C ARG A 50 -0.48 2.14 7.21
N ALA A 51 0.35 1.73 6.27
CA ALA A 51 0.57 0.33 5.93
C ALA A 51 2.05 0.02 5.82
N VAL A 52 2.39 -1.22 5.63
CA VAL A 52 3.76 -1.68 5.47
C VAL A 52 3.92 -2.59 4.26
N LYS A 53 5.00 -2.39 3.52
CA LYS A 53 5.55 -3.30 2.52
C LYS A 53 6.90 -3.78 3.00
N ASN A 54 7.03 -5.08 3.20
CA ASN A 54 8.35 -5.69 3.46
C ASN A 54 9.06 -5.92 2.14
N VAL A 55 10.27 -5.41 2.00
CA VAL A 55 11.07 -5.57 0.79
C VAL A 55 11.99 -6.76 0.95
N SER A 56 11.72 -7.83 0.21
CA SER A 56 12.52 -9.04 0.20
C SER A 56 13.31 -9.17 -1.10
N PHE A 57 14.54 -9.66 -1.02
CA PHE A 57 15.32 -10.01 -2.22
C PHE A 57 14.58 -11.06 -3.08
N ASN A 58 13.72 -11.87 -2.48
CA ASN A 58 12.92 -12.88 -3.18
C ASN A 58 11.69 -12.28 -3.85
N GLU A 59 11.90 -11.24 -4.66
CA GLU A 59 10.89 -10.61 -5.51
C GLU A 59 11.42 -10.55 -6.96
N PRO A 60 10.58 -10.84 -7.95
CA PRO A 60 11.08 -11.11 -9.32
C PRO A 60 11.76 -9.92 -10.01
N PHE A 61 11.41 -8.69 -9.68
CA PHE A 61 11.98 -7.51 -10.35
C PHE A 61 13.44 -7.23 -9.97
N PHE A 62 13.97 -7.77 -8.87
CA PHE A 62 15.35 -7.54 -8.49
C PHE A 62 16.36 -8.23 -9.42
N GLN A 63 15.93 -9.23 -10.21
CA GLN A 63 16.80 -9.86 -11.20
C GLN A 63 17.19 -8.88 -12.31
N GLY A 64 16.29 -7.95 -12.66
CA GLY A 64 16.51 -6.98 -13.72
C GLY A 64 16.79 -5.55 -13.23
N HIS A 65 16.53 -5.26 -11.98
CA HIS A 65 16.63 -3.88 -11.45
C HIS A 65 17.47 -3.82 -10.15
N PHE A 66 18.77 -3.98 -10.18
CA PHE A 66 19.64 -4.21 -11.34
C PHE A 66 20.50 -5.45 -11.09
N PRO A 67 21.00 -6.15 -12.12
CA PRO A 67 21.90 -7.28 -11.91
C PRO A 67 23.09 -6.91 -11.01
N GLY A 68 23.25 -7.65 -9.90
CA GLY A 68 24.32 -7.39 -8.92
C GLY A 68 24.10 -6.19 -7.99
N LYS A 69 23.06 -5.38 -8.23
CA LYS A 69 22.72 -4.23 -7.36
C LYS A 69 21.20 -4.06 -7.25
N PRO A 70 20.56 -4.81 -6.36
CA PRO A 70 19.10 -4.78 -6.23
C PRO A 70 18.64 -3.46 -5.62
N ILE A 71 17.76 -2.76 -6.34
CA ILE A 71 17.11 -1.52 -5.90
C ILE A 71 15.62 -1.68 -6.15
N PHE A 72 14.80 -1.40 -5.14
CA PHE A 72 13.35 -1.42 -5.32
C PHE A 72 12.94 -0.32 -6.30
N PRO A 73 12.25 -0.67 -7.41
CA PRO A 73 11.90 0.33 -8.42
C PRO A 73 11.05 1.47 -7.84
N GLY A 74 11.46 2.72 -8.12
CA GLY A 74 10.73 3.89 -7.62
C GLY A 74 9.28 3.91 -8.08
N VAL A 75 8.99 3.50 -9.30
CA VAL A 75 7.62 3.40 -9.82
C VAL A 75 6.78 2.39 -9.06
N LEU A 76 7.38 1.36 -8.47
CA LEU A 76 6.68 0.40 -7.62
C LEU A 76 6.47 0.93 -6.20
N ILE A 77 7.26 1.91 -5.74
CA ILE A 77 6.93 2.62 -4.50
C ILE A 77 5.64 3.42 -4.69
N LEU A 78 5.50 4.10 -5.81
CA LEU A 78 4.26 4.81 -6.17
C LEU A 78 3.08 3.83 -6.25
N GLU A 79 3.26 2.67 -6.87
CA GLU A 79 2.24 1.64 -6.94
C GLU A 79 1.85 1.11 -5.55
N ALA A 80 2.81 0.86 -4.67
CA ALA A 80 2.53 0.44 -3.30
C ALA A 80 1.68 1.47 -2.54
N MET A 81 2.01 2.75 -2.68
CA MET A 81 1.22 3.84 -2.11
C MET A 81 -0.19 3.92 -2.72
N ALA A 82 -0.32 3.70 -4.02
CA ALA A 82 -1.63 3.66 -4.68
C ALA A 82 -2.49 2.50 -4.15
N GLN A 83 -1.90 1.33 -3.94
CA GLN A 83 -2.60 0.21 -3.33
C GLN A 83 -3.06 0.53 -1.90
N ALA A 84 -2.24 1.22 -1.13
CA ALA A 84 -2.63 1.71 0.19
C ALA A 84 -3.83 2.68 0.11
N THR A 85 -3.85 3.58 -0.88
CA THR A 85 -5.03 4.45 -1.11
C THR A 85 -6.27 3.64 -1.48
N GLY A 86 -6.11 2.57 -2.25
CA GLY A 86 -7.20 1.67 -2.61
C GLY A 86 -7.82 1.01 -1.39
N ILE A 87 -7.01 0.51 -0.47
CA ILE A 87 -7.49 -0.07 0.78
C ILE A 87 -8.30 0.97 1.58
N LEU A 88 -7.77 2.18 1.73
CA LEU A 88 -8.47 3.27 2.41
C LEU A 88 -9.81 3.59 1.74
N ALA A 89 -9.83 3.70 0.42
CA ALA A 89 -11.04 3.98 -0.34
C ALA A 89 -12.09 2.87 -0.15
N PHE A 90 -11.68 1.61 -0.23
CA PHE A 90 -12.61 0.47 -0.12
C PHE A 90 -13.13 0.25 1.30
N LYS A 91 -12.35 0.60 2.31
CA LYS A 91 -12.83 0.64 3.70
C LYS A 91 -13.79 1.80 3.95
N SER A 92 -13.61 2.91 3.23
CA SER A 92 -14.39 4.13 3.43
C SER A 92 -15.72 4.12 2.68
N VAL A 93 -15.74 3.63 1.43
CA VAL A 93 -16.92 3.71 0.54
C VAL A 93 -17.34 2.36 -0.03
N GLY A 94 -16.73 1.28 0.40
CA GLY A 94 -17.05 -0.08 -0.03
C GLY A 94 -16.09 -0.66 -1.06
N LYS A 95 -16.06 -2.00 -1.12
CA LYS A 95 -15.24 -2.77 -2.05
C LYS A 95 -15.59 -2.46 -3.50
N LEU A 96 -14.66 -2.80 -4.41
CA LEU A 96 -14.94 -2.85 -5.83
C LEU A 96 -16.07 -3.85 -6.11
N GLU A 97 -17.06 -3.43 -6.90
CA GLU A 97 -18.09 -4.30 -7.42
C GLU A 97 -17.58 -5.04 -8.67
N PRO A 98 -18.25 -6.16 -9.07
CA PRO A 98 -17.89 -6.84 -10.32
C PRO A 98 -17.85 -5.87 -11.52
N GLY A 99 -16.75 -5.89 -12.27
CA GLY A 99 -16.52 -5.01 -13.43
C GLY A 99 -15.98 -3.63 -13.08
N GLU A 100 -15.74 -3.32 -11.82
CA GLU A 100 -15.05 -2.10 -11.42
C GLU A 100 -13.55 -2.30 -11.34
N LEU A 101 -12.80 -1.26 -11.73
CA LEU A 101 -11.34 -1.18 -11.61
C LEU A 101 -10.95 0.04 -10.78
N TYR A 102 -9.76 -0.05 -10.20
CA TYR A 102 -9.10 1.04 -9.47
C TYR A 102 -7.70 1.23 -10.03
N TYR A 103 -7.42 2.41 -10.57
CA TYR A 103 -6.15 2.67 -11.25
C TYR A 103 -5.74 4.14 -11.14
N PHE A 104 -4.48 4.42 -11.45
CA PHE A 104 -3.98 5.77 -11.50
C PHE A 104 -4.68 6.62 -12.55
N ALA A 105 -5.09 7.84 -12.18
CA ALA A 105 -5.51 8.88 -13.10
C ALA A 105 -4.40 9.93 -13.28
N ALA A 106 -3.65 10.24 -12.21
CA ALA A 106 -2.53 11.17 -12.26
C ALA A 106 -1.57 10.95 -11.09
N ILE A 107 -0.33 11.36 -11.27
CA ILE A 107 0.70 11.42 -10.24
C ILE A 107 1.36 12.77 -10.38
N ASP A 108 1.36 13.55 -9.28
CA ASP A 108 1.94 14.89 -9.25
C ASP A 108 3.02 14.98 -8.18
N GLY A 109 4.07 15.75 -8.46
CA GLY A 109 5.09 16.08 -7.48
C GLY A 109 5.85 14.88 -6.93
N ALA A 110 5.98 13.81 -7.71
CA ALA A 110 6.72 12.62 -7.28
C ALA A 110 8.19 12.97 -7.06
N ARG A 111 8.72 12.60 -5.90
CA ARG A 111 10.12 12.79 -5.52
C ARG A 111 10.65 11.52 -4.87
N PHE A 112 11.81 11.07 -5.34
CA PHE A 112 12.53 9.91 -4.84
C PHE A 112 13.75 10.40 -4.08
N LYS A 113 13.75 10.26 -2.76
CA LYS A 113 14.75 10.91 -1.89
C LYS A 113 15.84 9.98 -1.39
N ARG A 114 15.57 8.67 -1.39
CA ARG A 114 16.57 7.65 -1.08
C ARG A 114 16.19 6.33 -1.75
N PRO A 115 17.18 5.49 -2.11
CA PRO A 115 16.87 4.15 -2.60
C PRO A 115 16.27 3.27 -1.49
N VAL A 116 15.39 2.36 -1.89
CA VAL A 116 14.85 1.31 -1.04
C VAL A 116 15.46 -0.01 -1.50
N LEU A 117 15.97 -0.78 -0.56
CA LEU A 117 16.77 -1.98 -0.79
C LEU A 117 16.12 -3.22 -0.19
N PRO A 118 16.46 -4.43 -0.68
CA PRO A 118 16.09 -5.66 0.02
C PRO A 118 16.52 -5.64 1.49
N GLY A 119 15.63 -6.04 2.38
CA GLY A 119 15.81 -5.96 3.82
C GLY A 119 15.14 -4.74 4.45
N ASP A 120 14.78 -3.73 3.66
CA ASP A 120 14.05 -2.58 4.16
C ASP A 120 12.57 -2.89 4.38
N GLN A 121 11.98 -2.20 5.34
CA GLN A 121 10.55 -2.17 5.55
C GLN A 121 10.05 -0.77 5.20
N MET A 122 9.21 -0.66 4.17
CA MET A 122 8.58 0.61 3.81
C MET A 122 7.30 0.80 4.61
N VAL A 123 7.21 1.92 5.31
CA VAL A 123 5.95 2.41 5.88
C VAL A 123 5.31 3.34 4.86
N LEU A 124 4.10 2.98 4.45
CA LEU A 124 3.31 3.71 3.46
C LEU A 124 2.25 4.53 4.22
N GLU A 125 2.33 5.84 4.13
CA GLU A 125 1.38 6.74 4.75
C GLU A 125 0.62 7.48 3.66
N VAL A 126 -0.71 7.28 3.62
CA VAL A 126 -1.58 7.95 2.65
C VAL A 126 -2.67 8.71 3.35
N GLU A 127 -2.96 9.90 2.84
CA GLU A 127 -3.96 10.82 3.38
C GLU A 127 -4.93 11.20 2.28
N PHE A 128 -6.22 11.03 2.54
CA PHE A 128 -7.29 11.44 1.63
C PHE A 128 -7.40 12.96 1.63
N ILE A 129 -7.41 13.56 0.46
CA ILE A 129 -7.56 15.01 0.29
C ILE A 129 -8.98 15.35 -0.13
N LYS A 130 -9.43 14.79 -1.25
CA LYS A 130 -10.78 15.01 -1.79
C LYS A 130 -11.13 13.98 -2.86
N GLU A 131 -12.42 13.89 -3.15
CA GLU A 131 -12.92 13.09 -4.26
C GLU A 131 -13.87 13.95 -5.10
N ARG A 132 -13.78 13.78 -6.41
CA ARG A 132 -14.67 14.42 -7.36
C ARG A 132 -14.90 13.52 -8.57
N ARG A 133 -16.16 13.19 -8.83
CA ARG A 133 -16.59 12.39 -10.01
C ARG A 133 -15.87 11.04 -10.12
N GLY A 134 -15.72 10.32 -9.02
CA GLY A 134 -15.07 9.01 -8.99
C GLY A 134 -13.53 9.07 -9.06
N VAL A 135 -12.94 10.27 -9.00
CA VAL A 135 -11.49 10.45 -8.91
C VAL A 135 -11.13 10.98 -7.54
N ALA A 136 -10.41 10.20 -6.77
CA ALA A 136 -9.95 10.57 -5.43
C ALA A 136 -8.50 11.04 -5.47
N ARG A 137 -8.20 12.12 -4.73
CA ARG A 137 -6.84 12.65 -4.58
C ARG A 137 -6.33 12.32 -3.19
N PHE A 138 -5.09 11.83 -3.16
CA PHE A 138 -4.38 11.45 -1.93
C PHE A 138 -2.98 12.07 -1.92
N LYS A 139 -2.50 12.34 -0.72
CA LYS A 139 -1.08 12.60 -0.49
C LYS A 139 -0.44 11.32 0.04
N GLY A 140 0.69 10.91 -0.51
CA GLY A 140 1.40 9.71 -0.11
C GLY A 140 2.86 9.99 0.25
N VAL A 141 3.33 9.29 1.27
CA VAL A 141 4.73 9.26 1.71
C VAL A 141 5.12 7.83 2.01
N ALA A 142 6.25 7.39 1.46
CA ALA A 142 6.87 6.12 1.81
C ALA A 142 8.13 6.39 2.62
N LYS A 143 8.27 5.74 3.78
CA LYS A 143 9.39 5.92 4.71
C LYS A 143 10.11 4.61 4.97
N VAL A 144 11.42 4.70 5.13
CA VAL A 144 12.27 3.61 5.63
C VAL A 144 13.06 4.15 6.82
N ASP A 145 12.97 3.46 7.97
CA ASP A 145 13.62 3.88 9.22
C ASP A 145 13.32 5.35 9.59
N GLY A 146 12.09 5.79 9.35
CA GLY A 146 11.65 7.16 9.62
C GLY A 146 12.04 8.20 8.57
N GLU A 147 12.89 7.86 7.59
CA GLU A 147 13.29 8.76 6.51
C GLU A 147 12.36 8.64 5.30
N ILE A 148 12.03 9.77 4.70
CA ILE A 148 11.23 9.80 3.47
C ILE A 148 12.05 9.22 2.31
N ALA A 149 11.56 8.11 1.75
CA ALA A 149 12.13 7.53 0.54
C ALA A 149 11.45 8.06 -0.73
N CYS A 150 10.14 8.27 -0.65
CA CYS A 150 9.35 8.76 -1.77
C CYS A 150 8.16 9.57 -1.25
N GLU A 151 7.76 10.59 -1.99
CA GLU A 151 6.54 11.35 -1.75
C GLU A 151 5.87 11.69 -3.07
N ALA A 152 4.55 11.77 -3.09
CA ALA A 152 3.77 12.18 -4.25
C ALA A 152 2.35 12.54 -3.85
N GLU A 153 1.66 13.30 -4.71
CA GLU A 153 0.21 13.33 -4.76
C GLU A 153 -0.27 12.37 -5.84
N MET A 154 -1.31 11.61 -5.53
CA MET A 154 -1.86 10.60 -6.42
C MET A 154 -3.34 10.85 -6.62
N MET A 155 -3.79 10.74 -7.87
CA MET A 155 -5.19 10.68 -8.22
C MET A 155 -5.50 9.26 -8.69
N CYS A 156 -6.45 8.63 -8.04
CA CYS A 156 -6.88 7.28 -8.38
C CYS A 156 -8.37 7.30 -8.77
N ALA A 157 -8.69 6.58 -9.82
CA ALA A 157 -10.03 6.51 -10.36
C ALA A 157 -10.65 5.13 -10.11
N ARG A 158 -11.90 5.15 -9.64
CA ARG A 158 -12.76 3.98 -9.57
C ARG A 158 -13.71 4.04 -10.76
N ARG A 159 -13.59 3.11 -11.67
CA ARG A 159 -14.35 3.09 -12.93
C ARG A 159 -14.89 1.69 -13.21
N ARG A 160 -16.08 1.65 -13.78
CA ARG A 160 -16.62 0.41 -14.35
C ARG A 160 -16.11 0.26 -15.78
N GLU A 161 -15.59 -0.93 -16.12
CA GLU A 161 -15.30 -1.27 -17.50
C GLU A 161 -16.61 -1.31 -18.32
N VAL A 162 -16.55 -0.77 -19.52
CA VAL A 162 -17.67 -0.79 -20.48
C VAL A 162 -17.54 -2.01 -21.39
#